data_7b793af745656aeb4d9e02051e363d0d
#
_entry.id   7b793af745656aeb4d9e02051e363d0d
#
_cell.length_a   1.000
_cell.length_b   1.000
_cell.length_c   1.000
_cell.angle_alpha   90.00
_cell.angle_beta   90.00
_cell.angle_gamma   90.00
#
_symmetry.space_group_name_H-M   'P 1'
#
loop_
_entity.id
_entity.type
_entity.pdbx_description
1 polymer ?
#
loop_
_entity_poly.entity_id
_entity_poly.type
_entity_poly.pdbx_seq_one_letter_code
_entity_poly.pdbx_strand_id
1 'polypeptide(L)'
;MRDFGVFLANLRSSAGLSLDDLAKLVDSSRSSLSRLENNEVPQPFKGSTRKLIIALAEILCTSKKETERYLTLAELDQSLLTESEEIQLGFRLSIKADTPDEATTLERWKHIYEQLLCNLETRETALGVSNAPPNLKLRIQEYTNIIQEIQQRLDILYNKQEPDEPDLLSGIQVYTAETLEGKIVVGHQYGETLHQVLSTYNLYSLASANARWLMQLADVERFAVDDCIILTNSHDFAGWSRNDIKTTILSTRLPVPDDLEKLIQEKIPAIEKDYFNSSHYRLASYTPSFSDLDQLEVTLAPLSFHEYYSLTPFFDEPLLTAVDGKKVSIRQKYGNTALTYSSTDRGTSLIPAPVSIQCIVTTADQHILLMRRSSSVAFYPNHWSASFEETMNAPGTDRKGQQSRAADSDFFAGAIRGLDEEFAIPESAIDSIKVLSLNIEYLTLSVDVITLIKLHLTAEEIRQNWLLKAWDRDEASKFGTLSTDLTTVIHKFFSKTLWHPTARMRLIQFLFHTYGVDEVAKAIKAKKDAMQAEATAS
;
A
#
# COMPACT_ATOMS: atom_id res chain seq x y z
N MET A 1 -43.91 -13.39 8.11
CA MET A 1 -42.79 -14.24 8.57
C MET A 1 -42.71 -15.62 7.89
N ARG A 2 -43.84 -16.32 7.65
CA ARG A 2 -43.79 -17.67 7.01
C ARG A 2 -43.33 -17.68 5.53
N ASP A 3 -43.31 -16.53 4.88
CA ASP A 3 -43.10 -16.46 3.43
C ASP A 3 -41.62 -16.40 2.99
N PHE A 4 -40.73 -15.86 3.83
CA PHE A 4 -39.31 -15.72 3.44
C PHE A 4 -38.59 -17.06 3.29
N GLY A 5 -38.68 -17.93 4.28
CA GLY A 5 -38.00 -19.24 4.23
C GLY A 5 -38.54 -20.13 3.11
N VAL A 6 -39.85 -20.13 2.89
CA VAL A 6 -40.48 -20.84 1.75
C VAL A 6 -40.00 -20.26 0.42
N PHE A 7 -39.90 -18.93 0.31
CA PHE A 7 -39.42 -18.28 -0.88
C PHE A 7 -37.94 -18.61 -1.15
N LEU A 8 -37.10 -18.59 -0.12
CA LEU A 8 -35.69 -18.98 -0.19
C LEU A 8 -35.54 -20.45 -0.66
N ALA A 9 -36.28 -21.38 -0.07
CA ALA A 9 -36.26 -22.80 -0.45
C ALA A 9 -36.70 -23.02 -1.91
N ASN A 10 -37.68 -22.25 -2.38
CA ASN A 10 -38.14 -22.29 -3.77
C ASN A 10 -37.05 -21.78 -4.74
N LEU A 11 -36.40 -20.66 -4.42
CA LEU A 11 -35.30 -20.12 -5.23
C LEU A 11 -34.15 -21.13 -5.31
N ARG A 12 -33.72 -21.69 -4.20
CA ARG A 12 -32.67 -22.72 -4.15
C ARG A 12 -33.06 -23.95 -5.02
N SER A 13 -34.28 -24.44 -4.87
CA SER A 13 -34.76 -25.60 -5.60
C SER A 13 -34.85 -25.31 -7.11
N SER A 14 -35.29 -24.10 -7.48
CA SER A 14 -35.34 -23.66 -8.90
C SER A 14 -33.93 -23.53 -9.50
N ALA A 15 -32.92 -23.19 -8.69
CA ALA A 15 -31.50 -23.16 -9.07
C ALA A 15 -30.88 -24.58 -9.13
N GLY A 16 -31.60 -25.63 -8.75
CA GLY A 16 -31.12 -27.02 -8.75
C GLY A 16 -30.10 -27.31 -7.65
N LEU A 17 -30.04 -26.50 -6.60
CA LEU A 17 -29.01 -26.58 -5.54
C LEU A 17 -29.52 -27.41 -4.35
N SER A 18 -28.68 -28.29 -3.80
CA SER A 18 -28.88 -28.85 -2.47
C SER A 18 -28.52 -27.81 -1.39
N LEU A 19 -28.94 -28.05 -0.14
CA LEU A 19 -28.50 -27.20 0.98
C LEU A 19 -26.99 -27.26 1.21
N ASP A 20 -26.34 -28.38 0.91
CA ASP A 20 -24.90 -28.53 1.04
C ASP A 20 -24.15 -27.76 -0.06
N ASP A 21 -24.66 -27.76 -1.28
CA ASP A 21 -24.07 -26.99 -2.40
C ASP A 21 -24.23 -25.49 -2.13
N LEU A 22 -25.41 -25.05 -1.70
CA LEU A 22 -25.65 -23.65 -1.36
C LEU A 22 -24.79 -23.20 -0.16
N ALA A 23 -24.59 -24.07 0.84
CA ALA A 23 -23.73 -23.79 1.98
C ALA A 23 -22.29 -23.52 1.58
N LYS A 24 -21.75 -24.32 0.65
CA LYS A 24 -20.41 -24.09 0.09
C LYS A 24 -20.32 -22.78 -0.70
N LEU A 25 -21.37 -22.42 -1.48
CA LEU A 25 -21.39 -21.21 -2.29
C LEU A 25 -21.39 -19.92 -1.48
N VAL A 26 -21.99 -19.92 -0.27
CA VAL A 26 -22.14 -18.73 0.57
C VAL A 26 -21.26 -18.77 1.82
N ASP A 27 -20.29 -19.68 1.85
CA ASP A 27 -19.40 -19.90 3.01
C ASP A 27 -20.17 -19.97 4.34
N SER A 28 -21.16 -20.86 4.36
CA SER A 28 -22.03 -21.04 5.54
C SER A 28 -22.24 -22.53 5.86
N SER A 29 -22.89 -22.81 6.98
CA SER A 29 -23.25 -24.19 7.33
C SER A 29 -24.62 -24.56 6.79
N ARG A 30 -24.79 -25.85 6.41
CA ARG A 30 -26.10 -26.43 6.06
C ARG A 30 -27.15 -26.15 7.12
N SER A 31 -26.78 -26.22 8.41
CA SER A 31 -27.70 -25.98 9.52
C SER A 31 -28.16 -24.52 9.58
N SER A 32 -27.30 -23.56 9.28
CA SER A 32 -27.66 -22.14 9.19
C SER A 32 -28.67 -21.88 8.07
N LEU A 33 -28.43 -22.46 6.90
CA LEU A 33 -29.37 -22.33 5.77
C LEU A 33 -30.71 -23.01 6.05
N SER A 34 -30.69 -24.22 6.63
CA SER A 34 -31.91 -24.92 7.04
C SER A 34 -32.75 -24.10 8.03
N ARG A 35 -32.11 -23.44 8.98
CA ARG A 35 -32.80 -22.55 9.95
C ARG A 35 -33.40 -21.33 9.27
N LEU A 36 -32.76 -20.77 8.24
CA LEU A 36 -33.33 -19.68 7.43
C LEU A 36 -34.54 -20.14 6.62
N GLU A 37 -34.48 -21.30 5.93
CA GLU A 37 -35.60 -21.86 5.18
C GLU A 37 -36.78 -22.24 6.08
N ASN A 38 -36.51 -22.63 7.34
CA ASN A 38 -37.53 -22.94 8.32
C ASN A 38 -38.05 -21.70 9.11
N ASN A 39 -37.56 -20.50 8.78
CA ASN A 39 -37.86 -19.26 9.50
C ASN A 39 -37.51 -19.31 11.01
N GLU A 40 -36.44 -20.01 11.36
CA GLU A 40 -35.97 -20.14 12.75
C GLU A 40 -35.02 -19.02 13.16
N VAL A 41 -34.63 -18.15 12.23
CA VAL A 41 -33.76 -16.99 12.50
C VAL A 41 -34.64 -15.73 12.62
N PRO A 42 -34.52 -14.98 13.71
CA PRO A 42 -35.35 -13.79 13.92
C PRO A 42 -34.98 -12.66 12.95
N GLN A 43 -35.98 -11.95 12.47
CA GLN A 43 -35.86 -10.71 11.70
C GLN A 43 -35.98 -9.48 12.61
N PRO A 44 -35.40 -8.31 12.22
CA PRO A 44 -34.58 -8.07 11.03
C PRO A 44 -33.19 -8.68 11.15
N PHE A 45 -32.65 -9.16 10.02
CA PHE A 45 -31.34 -9.79 9.97
C PHE A 45 -30.21 -8.76 10.17
N LYS A 46 -29.23 -9.06 11.05
CA LYS A 46 -28.11 -8.19 11.40
C LYS A 46 -26.76 -8.92 11.29
N GLY A 47 -25.66 -8.16 11.20
CA GLY A 47 -24.31 -8.70 11.23
C GLY A 47 -24.05 -9.76 10.16
N SER A 48 -23.50 -10.90 10.56
CA SER A 48 -23.16 -12.00 9.65
C SER A 48 -24.38 -12.59 8.93
N THR A 49 -25.56 -12.61 9.59
CA THR A 49 -26.80 -13.10 8.97
C THR A 49 -27.26 -12.16 7.85
N ARG A 50 -27.14 -10.84 8.01
CA ARG A 50 -27.44 -9.87 6.95
C ARG A 50 -26.52 -10.09 5.74
N LYS A 51 -25.22 -10.26 5.95
CA LYS A 51 -24.25 -10.57 4.87
C LYS A 51 -24.62 -11.87 4.15
N LEU A 52 -25.01 -12.90 4.88
CA LEU A 52 -25.47 -14.17 4.31
C LEU A 52 -26.74 -13.96 3.45
N ILE A 53 -27.71 -13.17 3.89
CA ILE A 53 -28.94 -12.87 3.11
C ILE A 53 -28.61 -12.16 1.80
N ILE A 54 -27.67 -11.20 1.79
CA ILE A 54 -27.22 -10.51 0.59
C ILE A 54 -26.53 -11.50 -0.38
N ALA A 55 -25.62 -12.34 0.12
CA ALA A 55 -24.93 -13.35 -0.69
C ALA A 55 -25.90 -14.39 -1.29
N LEU A 56 -26.96 -14.76 -0.56
CA LEU A 56 -28.00 -15.64 -1.06
C LEU A 56 -28.84 -14.99 -2.18
N ALA A 57 -29.17 -13.69 -2.02
CA ALA A 57 -29.90 -12.95 -3.06
C ALA A 57 -29.08 -12.87 -4.37
N GLU A 58 -27.78 -12.58 -4.27
CA GLU A 58 -26.86 -12.53 -5.40
C GLU A 58 -26.86 -13.84 -6.22
N ILE A 59 -26.86 -14.98 -5.53
CA ILE A 59 -26.75 -16.30 -6.16
C ILE A 59 -28.08 -16.82 -6.70
N LEU A 60 -29.16 -16.56 -5.97
CA LEU A 60 -30.44 -17.22 -6.21
C LEU A 60 -31.43 -16.37 -7.03
N CYS A 61 -31.34 -15.02 -6.95
CA CYS A 61 -32.27 -14.16 -7.68
C CYS A 61 -31.77 -13.94 -9.12
N THR A 62 -32.67 -14.16 -10.09
CA THR A 62 -32.37 -14.09 -11.53
C THR A 62 -32.79 -12.76 -12.15
N SER A 63 -33.52 -11.92 -11.42
CA SER A 63 -34.01 -10.63 -11.92
C SER A 63 -34.09 -9.60 -10.79
N LYS A 64 -33.99 -8.31 -11.16
CA LYS A 64 -34.16 -7.20 -10.22
C LYS A 64 -35.47 -7.29 -9.43
N LYS A 65 -36.59 -7.64 -10.10
CA LYS A 65 -37.90 -7.80 -9.45
C LYS A 65 -37.90 -8.93 -8.42
N GLU A 66 -37.20 -10.00 -8.69
CA GLU A 66 -37.04 -11.11 -7.77
C GLU A 66 -36.18 -10.74 -6.57
N THR A 67 -35.09 -9.99 -6.79
CA THR A 67 -34.24 -9.43 -5.74
C THR A 67 -35.01 -8.46 -4.85
N GLU A 68 -35.78 -7.53 -5.42
CA GLU A 68 -36.65 -6.61 -4.66
C GLU A 68 -37.64 -7.36 -3.76
N ARG A 69 -38.29 -8.39 -4.31
CA ARG A 69 -39.20 -9.25 -3.56
C ARG A 69 -38.49 -10.01 -2.45
N TYR A 70 -37.28 -10.54 -2.73
CA TYR A 70 -36.47 -11.26 -1.77
C TYR A 70 -36.09 -10.34 -0.58
N LEU A 71 -35.59 -9.13 -0.85
CA LEU A 71 -35.24 -8.15 0.18
C LEU A 71 -36.47 -7.71 1.01
N THR A 72 -37.61 -7.50 0.35
CA THR A 72 -38.86 -7.16 1.04
C THR A 72 -39.29 -8.25 2.01
N LEU A 73 -39.23 -9.53 1.57
CA LEU A 73 -39.57 -10.67 2.44
C LEU A 73 -38.55 -10.89 3.55
N ALA A 74 -37.29 -10.51 3.32
CA ALA A 74 -36.22 -10.52 4.33
C ALA A 74 -36.27 -9.32 5.28
N GLU A 75 -37.21 -8.39 5.12
CA GLU A 75 -37.32 -7.14 5.86
C GLU A 75 -36.04 -6.30 5.81
N LEU A 76 -35.32 -6.35 4.70
CA LEU A 76 -34.16 -5.51 4.43
C LEU A 76 -34.59 -4.27 3.66
N ASP A 77 -34.40 -3.10 4.27
CA ASP A 77 -34.69 -1.82 3.63
C ASP A 77 -33.63 -1.52 2.55
N GLN A 78 -34.08 -1.38 1.32
CA GLN A 78 -33.23 -1.08 0.17
C GLN A 78 -32.48 0.26 0.34
N SER A 79 -33.06 1.24 1.04
CA SER A 79 -32.41 2.53 1.29
C SER A 79 -31.22 2.45 2.26
N LEU A 80 -31.07 1.33 2.96
CA LEU A 80 -29.97 1.05 3.89
C LEU A 80 -28.89 0.14 3.28
N LEU A 81 -28.98 -0.17 1.99
CA LEU A 81 -27.93 -0.91 1.29
C LEU A 81 -26.70 -0.01 1.10
N THR A 82 -25.53 -0.58 1.29
CA THR A 82 -24.28 0.07 0.88
C THR A 82 -24.17 0.08 -0.64
N GLU A 83 -23.36 0.97 -1.20
CA GLU A 83 -23.12 1.02 -2.63
C GLU A 83 -22.62 -0.33 -3.19
N SER A 84 -21.74 -1.02 -2.47
CA SER A 84 -21.27 -2.37 -2.82
C SER A 84 -22.41 -3.38 -2.84
N GLU A 85 -23.32 -3.34 -1.87
CA GLU A 85 -24.49 -4.23 -1.82
C GLU A 85 -25.50 -3.92 -2.95
N GLU A 86 -25.70 -2.64 -3.29
CA GLU A 86 -26.53 -2.25 -4.43
C GLU A 86 -26.00 -2.79 -5.76
N ILE A 87 -24.69 -2.68 -5.98
CA ILE A 87 -24.01 -3.24 -7.16
C ILE A 87 -24.14 -4.77 -7.16
N GLN A 88 -23.80 -5.42 -6.03
CA GLN A 88 -23.87 -6.88 -5.87
C GLN A 88 -25.27 -7.42 -6.16
N LEU A 89 -26.32 -6.70 -5.82
CA LEU A 89 -27.71 -7.06 -6.06
C LEU A 89 -28.27 -6.60 -7.41
N GLY A 90 -27.47 -5.92 -8.22
CA GLY A 90 -27.85 -5.47 -9.56
C GLY A 90 -28.74 -4.22 -9.60
N PHE A 91 -28.79 -3.42 -8.52
CA PHE A 91 -29.59 -2.20 -8.48
C PHE A 91 -28.91 -0.99 -9.14
N ARG A 92 -27.58 -1.01 -9.27
CA ARG A 92 -26.80 0.01 -9.99
C ARG A 92 -26.19 -0.57 -11.26
N LEU A 93 -26.95 -0.62 -12.33
CA LEU A 93 -26.48 -1.07 -13.64
C LEU A 93 -26.25 0.10 -14.64
N SER A 94 -26.57 1.34 -14.30
CA SER A 94 -26.37 2.46 -15.23
C SER A 94 -25.19 3.33 -14.82
N ILE A 95 -24.13 3.23 -15.59
CA ILE A 95 -22.98 4.14 -15.57
C ILE A 95 -23.45 5.52 -16.10
N LYS A 96 -24.11 6.30 -15.24
CA LYS A 96 -24.35 7.73 -15.48
C LYS A 96 -23.45 8.51 -14.53
N ALA A 97 -22.22 8.75 -14.95
CA ALA A 97 -21.34 9.66 -14.28
C ALA A 97 -21.13 10.87 -15.21
N ASP A 98 -21.84 11.95 -14.92
CA ASP A 98 -21.63 13.28 -15.48
C ASP A 98 -21.09 14.21 -14.38
N THR A 99 -20.18 13.72 -13.54
CA THR A 99 -19.63 14.48 -12.41
C THR A 99 -18.16 14.86 -12.67
N PRO A 100 -17.65 15.95 -12.07
CA PRO A 100 -16.25 16.38 -12.24
C PRO A 100 -15.21 15.33 -11.78
N ASP A 101 -15.63 14.26 -11.14
CA ASP A 101 -14.79 13.18 -10.61
C ASP A 101 -15.18 11.81 -11.19
N GLU A 102 -15.51 11.79 -12.50
CA GLU A 102 -15.97 10.59 -13.19
C GLU A 102 -14.91 9.46 -13.14
N ALA A 103 -13.63 9.80 -13.32
CA ALA A 103 -12.55 8.82 -13.32
C ALA A 103 -12.42 8.09 -11.98
N THR A 104 -12.38 8.82 -10.86
CA THR A 104 -12.32 8.23 -9.51
C THR A 104 -13.54 7.37 -9.21
N THR A 105 -14.73 7.80 -9.65
CA THR A 105 -15.97 7.02 -9.49
C THR A 105 -15.91 5.73 -10.29
N LEU A 106 -15.45 5.77 -11.54
CA LEU A 106 -15.32 4.59 -12.39
C LEU A 106 -14.24 3.63 -11.87
N GLU A 107 -13.12 4.12 -11.37
CA GLU A 107 -12.09 3.29 -10.73
C GLU A 107 -12.64 2.56 -9.50
N ARG A 108 -13.39 3.27 -8.65
CA ARG A 108 -14.03 2.67 -7.49
C ARG A 108 -15.03 1.58 -7.89
N TRP A 109 -15.86 1.81 -8.91
CA TRP A 109 -16.81 0.80 -9.41
C TRP A 109 -16.11 -0.39 -10.04
N LYS A 110 -15.10 -0.16 -10.88
CA LYS A 110 -14.28 -1.22 -11.44
C LYS A 110 -13.77 -2.14 -10.35
N HIS A 111 -13.21 -1.56 -9.29
CA HIS A 111 -12.69 -2.32 -8.17
C HIS A 111 -13.75 -3.16 -7.45
N ILE A 112 -14.94 -2.60 -7.20
CA ILE A 112 -16.06 -3.35 -6.59
C ILE A 112 -16.44 -4.54 -7.47
N TYR A 113 -16.59 -4.35 -8.79
CA TYR A 113 -16.91 -5.42 -9.71
C TYR A 113 -15.81 -6.49 -9.81
N GLU A 114 -14.53 -6.11 -9.76
CA GLU A 114 -13.41 -7.05 -9.73
C GLU A 114 -13.45 -7.94 -8.46
N GLN A 115 -13.76 -7.36 -7.30
CA GLN A 115 -13.93 -8.15 -6.06
C GLN A 115 -15.11 -9.12 -6.15
N LEU A 116 -16.25 -8.65 -6.64
CA LEU A 116 -17.43 -9.48 -6.81
C LEU A 116 -17.17 -10.63 -7.81
N LEU A 117 -16.51 -10.35 -8.93
CA LEU A 117 -16.10 -11.34 -9.92
C LEU A 117 -15.21 -12.42 -9.31
N CYS A 118 -14.16 -12.02 -8.58
CA CYS A 118 -13.25 -12.95 -7.90
C CYS A 118 -13.99 -13.89 -6.93
N ASN A 119 -14.96 -13.36 -6.17
CA ASN A 119 -15.80 -14.16 -5.28
C ASN A 119 -16.65 -15.17 -6.04
N LEU A 120 -17.24 -14.78 -7.18
CA LEU A 120 -18.07 -15.70 -8.00
C LEU A 120 -17.23 -16.79 -8.67
N GLU A 121 -16.06 -16.46 -9.20
CA GLU A 121 -15.11 -17.41 -9.78
C GLU A 121 -14.60 -18.44 -8.75
N THR A 122 -14.34 -17.99 -7.54
CA THR A 122 -13.97 -18.87 -6.41
C THR A 122 -15.11 -19.87 -6.12
N ARG A 123 -16.35 -19.41 -6.11
CA ARG A 123 -17.54 -20.25 -5.92
C ARG A 123 -17.75 -21.23 -7.08
N GLU A 124 -17.57 -20.79 -8.32
CA GLU A 124 -17.63 -21.66 -9.49
C GLU A 124 -16.59 -22.78 -9.41
N THR A 125 -15.37 -22.44 -9.04
CA THR A 125 -14.27 -23.40 -8.87
C THR A 125 -14.60 -24.42 -7.78
N ALA A 126 -15.17 -24.00 -6.65
CA ALA A 126 -15.54 -24.88 -5.54
C ALA A 126 -16.62 -25.92 -5.91
N LEU A 127 -17.48 -25.60 -6.85
CA LEU A 127 -18.51 -26.54 -7.37
C LEU A 127 -18.01 -27.40 -8.51
N GLY A 128 -16.92 -27.02 -9.16
CA GLY A 128 -16.51 -27.53 -10.47
C GLY A 128 -17.28 -26.85 -11.59
N VAL A 129 -16.58 -26.36 -12.61
CA VAL A 129 -17.13 -25.53 -13.71
C VAL A 129 -18.33 -26.17 -14.41
N SER A 130 -18.37 -27.50 -14.55
CA SER A 130 -19.48 -28.22 -15.16
C SER A 130 -20.76 -28.26 -14.31
N ASN A 131 -20.62 -28.13 -12.99
CA ASN A 131 -21.72 -28.23 -12.01
C ASN A 131 -22.22 -26.86 -11.53
N ALA A 132 -21.56 -25.77 -11.94
CA ALA A 132 -21.94 -24.42 -11.54
C ALA A 132 -23.33 -24.07 -12.09
N PRO A 133 -24.23 -23.48 -11.26
CA PRO A 133 -25.56 -23.07 -11.70
C PRO A 133 -25.49 -22.08 -12.87
N PRO A 134 -26.44 -22.14 -13.83
CA PRO A 134 -26.47 -21.21 -14.97
C PRO A 134 -26.43 -19.74 -14.57
N ASN A 135 -27.09 -19.37 -13.47
CA ASN A 135 -27.10 -17.99 -12.94
C ASN A 135 -25.72 -17.52 -12.47
N LEU A 136 -24.94 -18.40 -11.85
CA LEU A 136 -23.58 -18.07 -11.42
C LEU A 136 -22.69 -17.75 -12.64
N LYS A 137 -22.78 -18.56 -13.68
CA LYS A 137 -22.04 -18.33 -14.94
C LYS A 137 -22.48 -17.05 -15.65
N LEU A 138 -23.79 -16.77 -15.65
CA LEU A 138 -24.33 -15.54 -16.21
C LEU A 138 -23.79 -14.30 -15.47
N ARG A 139 -23.77 -14.32 -14.14
CA ARG A 139 -23.23 -13.24 -13.32
C ARG A 139 -21.72 -13.02 -13.52
N ILE A 140 -20.94 -14.08 -13.61
CA ILE A 140 -19.52 -14.00 -13.95
C ILE A 140 -19.34 -13.28 -15.28
N GLN A 141 -20.11 -13.65 -16.30
CA GLN A 141 -20.05 -13.01 -17.61
C GLN A 141 -20.49 -11.54 -17.57
N GLU A 142 -21.56 -11.22 -16.85
CA GLU A 142 -22.04 -9.84 -16.67
C GLU A 142 -20.96 -8.96 -16.02
N TYR A 143 -20.34 -9.40 -14.92
CA TYR A 143 -19.33 -8.62 -14.22
C TYR A 143 -18.07 -8.46 -15.07
N THR A 144 -17.66 -9.49 -15.81
CA THR A 144 -16.56 -9.39 -16.76
C THR A 144 -16.82 -8.31 -17.82
N ASN A 145 -18.02 -8.29 -18.40
CA ASN A 145 -18.39 -7.29 -19.41
C ASN A 145 -18.43 -5.87 -18.84
N ILE A 146 -18.97 -5.69 -17.63
CA ILE A 146 -19.03 -4.38 -16.96
C ILE A 146 -17.62 -3.87 -16.66
N ILE A 147 -16.73 -4.72 -16.16
CA ILE A 147 -15.33 -4.34 -15.90
C ILE A 147 -14.65 -3.88 -17.21
N GLN A 148 -14.89 -4.57 -18.32
CA GLN A 148 -14.35 -4.17 -19.63
C GLN A 148 -14.91 -2.83 -20.10
N GLU A 149 -16.22 -2.59 -19.93
CA GLU A 149 -16.86 -1.32 -20.28
C GLU A 149 -16.33 -0.16 -19.44
N ILE A 150 -16.18 -0.35 -18.13
CA ILE A 150 -15.60 0.65 -17.23
C ILE A 150 -14.14 0.93 -17.64
N GLN A 151 -13.36 -0.10 -17.97
CA GLN A 151 -11.98 0.08 -18.39
C GLN A 151 -11.89 0.90 -19.70
N GLN A 152 -12.70 0.59 -20.69
CA GLN A 152 -12.75 1.36 -21.94
C GLN A 152 -13.10 2.84 -21.69
N ARG A 153 -14.02 3.10 -20.77
CA ARG A 153 -14.41 4.48 -20.41
C ARG A 153 -13.31 5.19 -19.66
N LEU A 154 -12.61 4.53 -18.77
CA LEU A 154 -11.41 5.07 -18.11
C LEU A 154 -10.32 5.37 -19.13
N ASP A 155 -10.07 4.49 -20.08
CA ASP A 155 -9.08 4.71 -21.15
C ASP A 155 -9.44 5.94 -22.00
N ILE A 156 -10.73 6.14 -22.30
CA ILE A 156 -11.21 7.35 -23.00
C ILE A 156 -11.04 8.62 -22.15
N LEU A 157 -11.32 8.56 -20.86
CA LEU A 157 -11.18 9.69 -19.94
C LEU A 157 -9.71 10.06 -19.74
N TYR A 158 -8.85 9.07 -19.55
CA TYR A 158 -7.41 9.31 -19.42
C TYR A 158 -6.78 9.79 -20.73
N ASN A 159 -7.24 9.29 -21.88
CA ASN A 159 -6.80 9.81 -23.18
C ASN A 159 -7.40 11.19 -23.53
N LYS A 160 -8.54 11.58 -22.92
CA LYS A 160 -9.09 12.94 -23.06
C LYS A 160 -8.51 13.93 -22.07
N GLN A 161 -7.99 13.46 -20.94
CA GLN A 161 -7.25 14.23 -19.95
C GLN A 161 -5.74 14.24 -20.24
N GLU A 162 -5.30 13.80 -21.41
CA GLU A 162 -4.10 14.38 -21.93
C GLU A 162 -4.42 15.86 -22.32
N PRO A 163 -4.26 16.84 -21.39
CA PRO A 163 -3.71 18.10 -21.81
C PRO A 163 -2.40 17.65 -22.47
N ASP A 164 -2.06 18.19 -23.59
CA ASP A 164 -0.72 18.11 -24.19
C ASP A 164 0.26 17.70 -23.12
N GLU A 165 0.80 16.46 -23.18
CA GLU A 165 1.67 15.94 -22.11
C GLU A 165 2.38 17.15 -21.51
N PRO A 166 2.13 17.53 -20.27
CA PRO A 166 3.07 18.41 -19.65
C PRO A 166 4.27 17.50 -19.71
N ASP A 167 5.09 17.79 -20.71
CA ASP A 167 6.39 17.22 -20.91
C ASP A 167 6.87 16.75 -19.53
N LEU A 168 6.66 15.45 -19.20
CA LEU A 168 7.17 14.86 -17.97
C LEU A 168 8.69 15.04 -17.94
N LEU A 169 9.26 15.46 -19.06
CA LEU A 169 10.60 15.94 -19.25
C LEU A 169 10.69 17.49 -19.24
N SER A 170 9.64 18.27 -19.51
CA SER A 170 9.68 19.73 -19.40
C SER A 170 9.42 20.23 -17.98
N GLY A 171 8.83 19.43 -17.11
CA GLY A 171 8.85 19.64 -15.67
C GLY A 171 10.22 19.37 -15.04
N ILE A 172 11.15 18.74 -15.74
CA ILE A 172 12.57 18.70 -15.50
C ILE A 172 13.17 19.99 -16.06
N GLN A 173 12.83 21.14 -15.48
CA GLN A 173 13.71 22.27 -15.59
C GLN A 173 15.05 21.83 -14.98
N VAL A 174 16.03 21.68 -15.85
CA VAL A 174 17.43 21.63 -15.47
C VAL A 174 17.68 22.97 -14.77
N TYR A 175 17.57 22.98 -13.43
CA TYR A 175 18.26 24.00 -12.67
C TYR A 175 19.74 23.68 -12.85
N THR A 176 20.37 24.34 -13.79
CA THR A 176 21.78 24.63 -13.68
C THR A 176 21.90 25.35 -12.35
N ALA A 177 22.39 24.62 -11.34
CA ALA A 177 22.82 25.21 -10.10
C ALA A 177 23.94 26.17 -10.49
N GLU A 178 23.62 27.44 -10.71
CA GLU A 178 24.61 28.48 -10.46
C GLU A 178 24.96 28.33 -8.99
N THR A 179 26.22 28.03 -8.78
CA THR A 179 26.86 27.88 -7.48
C THR A 179 26.42 28.99 -6.55
N LEU A 180 25.44 28.73 -5.70
CA LEU A 180 25.34 29.38 -4.42
C LEU A 180 26.52 28.85 -3.60
N GLU A 181 27.52 29.70 -3.41
CA GLU A 181 28.57 29.49 -2.42
C GLU A 181 27.90 29.27 -1.08
N GLY A 182 27.85 28.06 -0.61
CA GLY A 182 27.39 27.76 0.71
C GLY A 182 26.71 26.44 0.87
N LYS A 183 27.47 25.44 1.26
CA LYS A 183 27.08 24.20 1.90
C LYS A 183 26.22 23.26 1.06
N ILE A 184 26.86 22.65 0.08
CA ILE A 184 26.55 21.27 -0.25
C ILE A 184 26.84 20.47 1.01
N VAL A 185 25.85 20.25 1.86
CA VAL A 185 25.86 19.12 2.77
C VAL A 185 25.41 17.91 1.95
N VAL A 186 26.20 17.56 0.94
CA VAL A 186 26.30 16.17 0.52
C VAL A 186 26.82 15.50 1.78
N GLY A 187 25.93 14.95 2.58
CA GLY A 187 26.37 14.12 3.68
C GLY A 187 27.36 13.15 3.08
N HIS A 188 28.50 12.96 3.69
CA HIS A 188 29.53 11.95 3.32
C HIS A 188 28.97 10.53 3.17
N GLN A 189 27.69 10.39 3.23
CA GLN A 189 26.80 9.21 3.13
C GLN A 189 26.69 8.66 1.72
N TYR A 190 26.71 9.52 0.71
CA TYR A 190 26.85 9.09 -0.67
C TYR A 190 28.34 9.13 -0.96
N GLY A 191 29.01 8.03 -1.12
CA GLY A 191 30.39 8.06 -1.55
C GLY A 191 30.59 9.06 -2.72
N GLU A 192 31.74 9.65 -2.89
CA GLU A 192 32.03 10.57 -4.00
C GLU A 192 31.54 10.01 -5.34
N THR A 193 31.58 8.69 -5.50
CA THR A 193 31.11 7.94 -6.66
C THR A 193 29.63 8.18 -6.95
N LEU A 194 28.73 8.07 -5.97
CA LEU A 194 27.30 8.26 -6.22
C LEU A 194 27.00 9.70 -6.62
N HIS A 195 27.57 10.69 -5.92
CA HIS A 195 27.39 12.10 -6.28
C HIS A 195 27.90 12.40 -7.68
N GLN A 196 29.09 11.91 -8.02
CA GLN A 196 29.69 12.08 -9.34
C GLN A 196 28.83 11.45 -10.43
N VAL A 197 28.32 10.23 -10.21
CA VAL A 197 27.46 9.52 -11.15
C VAL A 197 26.11 10.21 -11.30
N LEU A 198 25.46 10.62 -10.18
CA LEU A 198 24.20 11.35 -10.21
C LEU A 198 24.31 12.65 -11.00
N SER A 199 25.38 13.40 -10.81
CA SER A 199 25.67 14.65 -11.55
C SER A 199 25.94 14.37 -13.03
N THR A 200 26.81 13.41 -13.34
CA THR A 200 27.20 13.06 -14.72
C THR A 200 26.01 12.65 -15.57
N TYR A 201 25.06 11.88 -15.00
CA TYR A 201 23.90 11.35 -15.72
C TYR A 201 22.60 12.12 -15.44
N ASN A 202 22.67 13.23 -14.72
CA ASN A 202 21.52 14.06 -14.32
C ASN A 202 20.39 13.24 -13.64
N LEU A 203 20.74 12.37 -12.70
CA LEU A 203 19.79 11.50 -12.01
C LEU A 203 19.02 12.21 -10.89
N TYR A 204 19.43 13.43 -10.46
CA TYR A 204 18.67 14.23 -9.49
C TYR A 204 17.25 14.58 -9.96
N SER A 205 16.98 14.43 -11.26
CA SER A 205 15.66 14.70 -11.85
C SER A 205 14.59 13.63 -11.59
N LEU A 206 14.88 12.59 -10.80
CA LEU A 206 13.90 11.53 -10.47
C LEU A 206 12.96 11.91 -9.32
N ALA A 207 13.26 13.00 -8.59
CA ALA A 207 12.44 13.50 -7.48
C ALA A 207 11.16 14.16 -7.97
N SER A 208 10.02 13.91 -7.29
CA SER A 208 8.79 14.65 -7.51
C SER A 208 8.94 16.14 -7.16
N ALA A 209 7.98 16.96 -7.60
CA ALA A 209 7.93 18.37 -7.19
C ALA A 209 7.79 18.51 -5.67
N ASN A 210 7.03 17.60 -5.03
CA ASN A 210 6.82 17.58 -3.59
C ASN A 210 8.10 17.27 -2.82
N ALA A 211 8.82 16.22 -3.23
CA ALA A 211 10.10 15.86 -2.61
C ALA A 211 11.13 16.99 -2.74
N ARG A 212 11.22 17.61 -3.93
CA ARG A 212 12.10 18.77 -4.15
C ARG A 212 11.74 19.95 -3.25
N TRP A 213 10.45 20.24 -3.11
CA TRP A 213 10.01 21.30 -2.21
C TRP A 213 10.41 21.04 -0.75
N LEU A 214 10.24 19.80 -0.25
CA LEU A 214 10.64 19.44 1.11
C LEU A 214 12.16 19.55 1.32
N MET A 215 12.96 19.11 0.33
CA MET A 215 14.42 19.25 0.37
C MET A 215 14.86 20.71 0.38
N GLN A 216 14.21 21.57 -0.42
CA GLN A 216 14.46 23.01 -0.42
C GLN A 216 14.10 23.66 0.93
N LEU A 217 12.99 23.24 1.54
CA LEU A 217 12.60 23.73 2.87
C LEU A 217 13.65 23.40 3.95
N ALA A 218 14.31 22.25 3.84
CA ALA A 218 15.35 21.81 4.74
C ALA A 218 16.76 22.33 4.38
N ASP A 219 16.89 23.03 3.25
CA ASP A 219 18.18 23.48 2.69
C ASP A 219 19.17 22.30 2.53
N VAL A 220 18.70 21.18 2.01
CA VAL A 220 19.51 19.98 1.79
C VAL A 220 19.35 19.47 0.37
N GLU A 221 20.44 18.97 -0.20
CA GLU A 221 20.44 18.25 -1.46
C GLU A 221 20.58 16.75 -1.19
N ARG A 222 19.60 15.96 -1.64
CA ARG A 222 19.58 14.51 -1.43
C ARG A 222 19.10 13.80 -2.69
N PHE A 223 19.46 12.52 -2.82
CA PHE A 223 18.88 11.69 -3.86
C PHE A 223 17.44 11.33 -3.51
N ALA A 224 16.54 11.52 -4.46
CA ALA A 224 15.14 11.21 -4.30
C ALA A 224 14.56 10.57 -5.57
N VAL A 225 13.60 9.69 -5.40
CA VAL A 225 12.81 9.08 -6.48
C VAL A 225 11.34 9.25 -6.10
N ASP A 226 10.53 9.82 -7.00
CA ASP A 226 9.16 10.22 -6.73
C ASP A 226 9.09 11.05 -5.42
N ASP A 227 8.23 10.65 -4.48
CA ASP A 227 8.06 11.30 -3.18
C ASP A 227 8.94 10.68 -2.06
N CYS A 228 9.91 9.85 -2.39
CA CYS A 228 10.79 9.18 -1.44
C CYS A 228 12.21 9.75 -1.51
N ILE A 229 12.75 10.19 -0.36
CA ILE A 229 14.03 10.88 -0.22
C ILE A 229 14.97 10.03 0.64
N ILE A 230 16.21 9.78 0.20
CA ILE A 230 17.20 9.06 1.00
C ILE A 230 17.73 9.94 2.12
N LEU A 231 17.69 9.44 3.36
CA LEU A 231 18.37 10.04 4.52
C LEU A 231 19.82 9.59 4.62
N THR A 232 20.04 8.29 4.52
CA THR A 232 21.37 7.65 4.52
C THR A 232 21.30 6.29 3.84
N ASN A 233 22.40 5.82 3.29
CA ASN A 233 22.53 4.50 2.68
C ASN A 233 23.86 3.85 3.09
N SER A 234 23.94 2.52 2.95
CA SER A 234 25.20 1.79 3.08
C SER A 234 26.17 2.19 1.96
N HIS A 235 27.46 2.07 2.20
CA HIS A 235 28.47 2.39 1.18
C HIS A 235 28.17 1.65 -0.12
N ASP A 236 28.10 2.40 -1.22
CA ASP A 236 27.78 1.92 -2.57
C ASP A 236 26.54 0.98 -2.63
N PHE A 237 25.60 1.13 -1.71
CA PHE A 237 24.43 0.25 -1.55
C PHE A 237 24.78 -1.23 -1.33
N ALA A 238 25.97 -1.54 -0.79
CA ALA A 238 26.37 -2.91 -0.45
C ALA A 238 25.42 -3.58 0.58
N GLY A 239 24.71 -2.77 1.33
CA GLY A 239 23.72 -3.18 2.33
C GLY A 239 24.34 -3.55 3.68
N TRP A 240 23.79 -3.00 4.73
CA TRP A 240 24.12 -3.38 6.10
C TRP A 240 23.52 -4.74 6.45
N SER A 241 24.30 -5.62 7.05
CA SER A 241 23.82 -6.83 7.71
C SER A 241 23.37 -6.52 9.16
N ARG A 242 22.79 -7.49 9.86
CA ARG A 242 22.34 -7.32 11.24
C ARG A 242 23.48 -6.87 12.17
N ASN A 243 24.71 -7.33 11.95
CA ASN A 243 25.87 -6.97 12.77
C ASN A 243 26.41 -5.57 12.49
N ASP A 244 26.03 -4.98 11.34
CA ASP A 244 26.45 -3.64 10.93
C ASP A 244 25.49 -2.56 11.45
N ILE A 245 24.34 -2.94 12.04
CA ILE A 245 23.37 -2.00 12.59
C ILE A 245 23.25 -2.19 14.11
N LYS A 246 23.57 -1.13 14.84
CA LYS A 246 23.38 -1.08 16.29
C LYS A 246 22.07 -0.35 16.60
N THR A 247 21.09 -1.09 17.09
CA THR A 247 19.78 -0.56 17.47
C THR A 247 19.71 -0.28 18.97
N THR A 248 19.34 0.93 19.34
CA THR A 248 19.02 1.32 20.73
C THR A 248 17.53 1.65 20.81
N ILE A 249 16.83 1.06 21.77
CA ILE A 249 15.40 1.30 22.00
C ILE A 249 15.22 2.10 23.27
N LEU A 250 14.59 3.28 23.16
CA LEU A 250 14.21 4.08 24.31
C LEU A 250 12.97 3.50 24.99
N SER A 251 12.91 3.59 26.31
CA SER A 251 11.75 3.15 27.07
C SER A 251 10.62 4.19 27.10
N THR A 252 10.89 5.43 26.70
CA THR A 252 9.97 6.55 26.77
C THR A 252 9.70 7.16 25.42
N ARG A 253 8.48 7.66 25.25
CA ARG A 253 8.04 8.46 24.11
C ARG A 253 8.90 9.73 23.97
N LEU A 254 9.18 10.13 22.72
CA LEU A 254 9.80 11.42 22.45
C LEU A 254 8.79 12.56 22.64
N PRO A 255 9.25 13.73 23.10
CA PRO A 255 8.38 14.89 23.19
C PRO A 255 7.91 15.33 21.79
N VAL A 256 6.71 15.88 21.76
CA VAL A 256 6.09 16.50 20.58
C VAL A 256 5.88 17.98 20.92
N PRO A 257 6.02 18.93 19.98
CA PRO A 257 5.70 20.34 20.21
C PRO A 257 4.29 20.54 20.75
N ASP A 258 4.10 21.48 21.68
CA ASP A 258 2.83 21.72 22.38
C ASP A 258 1.64 21.95 21.45
N ASP A 259 1.84 22.62 20.32
CA ASP A 259 0.78 22.86 19.34
C ASP A 259 0.41 21.61 18.55
N LEU A 260 1.37 20.72 18.26
CA LEU A 260 1.08 19.40 17.71
C LEU A 260 0.42 18.49 18.74
N GLU A 261 0.90 18.48 19.99
CA GLU A 261 0.31 17.71 21.07
C GLU A 261 -1.17 18.09 21.28
N LYS A 262 -1.47 19.40 21.28
CA LYS A 262 -2.85 19.88 21.36
C LYS A 262 -3.70 19.39 20.18
N LEU A 263 -3.18 19.42 18.96
CA LEU A 263 -3.89 18.95 17.77
C LEU A 263 -4.12 17.43 17.84
N ILE A 264 -3.14 16.65 18.28
CA ILE A 264 -3.27 15.22 18.52
C ILE A 264 -4.43 14.93 19.47
N GLN A 265 -4.44 15.57 20.64
CA GLN A 265 -5.50 15.36 21.64
C GLN A 265 -6.89 15.76 21.14
N GLU A 266 -6.99 16.76 20.26
CA GLU A 266 -8.24 17.17 19.62
C GLU A 266 -8.76 16.10 18.63
N LYS A 267 -7.87 15.44 17.88
CA LYS A 267 -8.25 14.51 16.80
C LYS A 267 -8.45 13.06 17.26
N ILE A 268 -7.75 12.62 18.31
CA ILE A 268 -7.83 11.23 18.82
C ILE A 268 -9.28 10.74 19.02
N PRO A 269 -10.22 11.49 19.65
CA PRO A 269 -11.58 10.98 19.90
C PRO A 269 -12.38 10.60 18.63
N ALA A 270 -12.02 11.18 17.48
CA ALA A 270 -12.62 10.80 16.21
C ALA A 270 -12.01 9.51 15.66
N ILE A 271 -10.69 9.33 15.84
CA ILE A 271 -9.93 8.20 15.31
C ILE A 271 -10.19 6.91 16.08
N GLU A 272 -10.33 7.01 17.41
CA GLU A 272 -10.61 5.87 18.32
C GLU A 272 -11.87 5.08 17.95
N LYS A 273 -12.81 5.70 17.24
CA LYS A 273 -14.05 5.06 16.82
C LYS A 273 -13.83 4.03 15.72
N ASP A 274 -12.87 4.29 14.83
CA ASP A 274 -12.68 3.54 13.60
C ASP A 274 -11.40 2.71 13.62
N TYR A 275 -10.41 3.11 14.40
CA TYR A 275 -9.08 2.51 14.39
C TYR A 275 -8.61 2.06 15.77
N PHE A 276 -7.98 0.90 15.82
CA PHE A 276 -7.31 0.40 17.02
C PHE A 276 -5.96 1.14 17.21
N ASN A 277 -5.63 1.47 18.47
CA ASN A 277 -4.37 2.12 18.81
C ASN A 277 -3.25 1.11 19.00
N SER A 278 -2.58 0.73 17.92
CA SER A 278 -1.39 -0.12 17.97
C SER A 278 -0.15 0.67 18.42
N SER A 279 0.84 -0.06 18.94
CA SER A 279 2.12 0.51 19.37
C SER A 279 3.19 0.24 18.31
N HIS A 280 3.90 1.30 17.92
CA HIS A 280 4.94 1.28 16.90
C HIS A 280 6.21 1.94 17.39
N TYR A 281 7.26 1.89 16.59
CA TYR A 281 8.47 2.68 16.81
C TYR A 281 8.54 3.85 15.84
N ARG A 282 9.11 4.96 16.31
CA ARG A 282 9.60 6.08 15.50
C ARG A 282 11.10 6.18 15.59
N LEU A 283 11.75 6.74 14.57
CA LEU A 283 13.16 7.04 14.60
C LEU A 283 13.41 8.26 15.50
N ALA A 284 14.24 8.07 16.52
CA ALA A 284 14.70 9.15 17.37
C ALA A 284 15.96 9.82 16.81
N SER A 285 16.93 9.02 16.40
CA SER A 285 18.14 9.49 15.73
C SER A 285 18.79 8.37 14.94
N TYR A 286 19.65 8.72 14.01
CA TYR A 286 20.59 7.80 13.37
C TYR A 286 21.96 8.47 13.22
N THR A 287 22.99 7.66 13.21
CA THR A 287 24.36 8.11 12.95
C THR A 287 25.00 7.12 12.00
N PRO A 288 25.26 7.51 10.75
CA PRO A 288 26.10 6.68 9.90
C PRO A 288 27.51 6.68 10.50
N SER A 289 28.12 5.51 10.57
CA SER A 289 29.52 5.43 11.00
C SER A 289 30.41 5.99 9.92
N PHE A 290 31.28 6.94 10.29
CA PHE A 290 32.33 7.48 9.41
C PHE A 290 33.65 6.70 9.54
N SER A 291 33.65 5.57 10.24
CA SER A 291 34.78 4.66 10.30
C SER A 291 34.78 3.68 9.12
N ASP A 292 35.92 3.03 8.86
CA ASP A 292 36.12 2.04 7.79
C ASP A 292 35.17 0.83 7.84
N LEU A 293 34.25 0.78 8.81
CA LEU A 293 33.38 -0.37 9.09
C LEU A 293 31.97 -0.25 8.53
N ASP A 294 31.61 0.84 7.85
CA ASP A 294 30.26 1.07 7.29
C ASP A 294 29.11 0.61 8.22
N GLN A 295 29.14 1.12 9.48
CA GLN A 295 28.15 0.79 10.50
C GLN A 295 27.07 1.87 10.59
N LEU A 296 25.86 1.48 10.99
CA LEU A 296 24.73 2.36 11.26
C LEU A 296 24.31 2.24 12.72
N GLU A 297 24.30 3.35 13.45
CA GLU A 297 23.65 3.38 14.76
C GLU A 297 22.27 4.02 14.63
N VAL A 298 21.24 3.38 15.18
CA VAL A 298 19.87 3.90 15.20
C VAL A 298 19.31 3.91 16.61
N THR A 299 18.56 4.94 16.94
CA THR A 299 17.80 5.01 18.18
C THR A 299 16.32 5.09 17.84
N LEU A 300 15.54 4.20 18.42
CA LEU A 300 14.09 4.09 18.24
C LEU A 300 13.37 4.48 19.52
N ALA A 301 12.19 5.07 19.41
CA ALA A 301 11.33 5.43 20.53
C ALA A 301 9.89 4.95 20.30
N PRO A 302 9.14 4.62 21.36
CA PRO A 302 7.74 4.25 21.22
C PRO A 302 6.88 5.37 20.61
N LEU A 303 5.89 4.96 19.80
CA LEU A 303 4.89 5.80 19.15
C LEU A 303 3.55 5.06 19.15
N SER A 304 2.43 5.73 19.39
CA SER A 304 1.11 5.14 19.17
C SER A 304 0.58 5.44 17.77
N PHE A 305 -0.20 4.52 17.22
CA PHE A 305 -0.84 4.72 15.92
C PHE A 305 -1.75 5.95 15.92
N HIS A 306 -2.49 6.19 17.01
CA HIS A 306 -3.38 7.35 17.11
C HIS A 306 -2.63 8.68 17.05
N GLU A 307 -1.43 8.79 17.67
CA GLU A 307 -0.61 10.00 17.57
C GLU A 307 -0.22 10.32 16.14
N TYR A 308 0.23 9.32 15.42
CA TYR A 308 0.62 9.45 14.01
C TYR A 308 -0.57 9.74 13.11
N TYR A 309 -1.61 8.92 13.19
CA TYR A 309 -2.75 9.02 12.29
C TYR A 309 -3.61 10.27 12.53
N SER A 310 -3.55 10.84 13.75
CA SER A 310 -4.22 12.11 14.06
C SER A 310 -3.65 13.32 13.32
N LEU A 311 -2.41 13.24 12.84
CA LEU A 311 -1.74 14.33 12.13
C LEU A 311 -1.64 14.11 10.62
N THR A 312 -1.42 12.86 10.18
CA THR A 312 -1.09 12.54 8.79
C THR A 312 -2.10 13.06 7.76
N PRO A 313 -3.43 12.90 7.93
CA PRO A 313 -4.40 13.43 6.98
C PRO A 313 -4.42 14.96 6.89
N PHE A 314 -3.82 15.65 7.87
CA PHE A 314 -3.87 17.10 8.01
C PHE A 314 -2.51 17.78 7.80
N PHE A 315 -1.50 17.07 7.33
CA PHE A 315 -0.14 17.62 7.19
C PHE A 315 -0.06 18.88 6.34
N ASP A 316 -0.92 19.01 5.35
CA ASP A 316 -0.93 20.15 4.42
C ASP A 316 -2.02 21.18 4.72
N GLU A 317 -2.87 20.96 5.74
CA GLU A 317 -3.89 21.90 6.17
C GLU A 317 -3.29 23.04 7.03
N PRO A 318 -3.72 24.32 6.85
CA PRO A 318 -3.17 25.46 7.58
C PRO A 318 -3.73 25.57 9.01
N LEU A 319 -3.53 24.54 9.82
CA LEU A 319 -4.06 24.43 11.18
C LEU A 319 -3.20 25.13 12.24
N LEU A 320 -1.90 25.27 12.00
CA LEU A 320 -0.97 25.84 12.96
C LEU A 320 -0.79 27.35 12.75
N THR A 321 -0.13 28.00 13.72
CA THR A 321 0.23 29.41 13.61
C THR A 321 1.76 29.54 13.63
N ALA A 322 2.32 30.24 12.66
CA ALA A 322 3.73 30.59 12.60
C ALA A 322 4.06 31.73 13.55
N VAL A 323 5.37 32.01 13.75
CA VAL A 323 5.86 33.08 14.62
C VAL A 323 5.37 34.47 14.19
N ASP A 324 5.16 34.67 12.87
CA ASP A 324 4.64 35.93 12.30
C ASP A 324 3.10 36.03 12.37
N GLY A 325 2.43 35.09 13.02
CA GLY A 325 0.97 35.04 13.19
C GLY A 325 0.19 34.46 12.00
N LYS A 326 0.85 34.09 10.90
CA LYS A 326 0.19 33.45 9.75
C LYS A 326 -0.18 32.02 10.03
N LYS A 327 -1.27 31.58 9.37
CA LYS A 327 -1.64 30.16 9.37
C LYS A 327 -0.72 29.39 8.44
N VAL A 328 -0.20 28.27 8.94
CA VAL A 328 0.70 27.37 8.22
C VAL A 328 0.31 25.92 8.45
N SER A 329 0.71 25.05 7.55
CA SER A 329 0.50 23.61 7.69
C SER A 329 1.55 23.00 8.62
N ILE A 330 1.28 21.75 9.07
CA ILE A 330 2.25 20.97 9.86
C ILE A 330 3.53 20.78 9.06
N ARG A 331 3.40 20.46 7.77
CA ARG A 331 4.53 20.24 6.87
C ARG A 331 5.37 21.48 6.67
N GLN A 332 4.75 22.65 6.50
CA GLN A 332 5.47 23.94 6.40
C GLN A 332 6.23 24.29 7.66
N LYS A 333 5.67 24.00 8.83
CA LYS A 333 6.28 24.38 10.11
C LYS A 333 7.35 23.39 10.59
N TYR A 334 7.13 22.10 10.40
CA TYR A 334 7.94 21.05 11.00
C TYR A 334 8.52 20.03 10.02
N GLY A 335 8.06 20.01 8.75
CA GLY A 335 8.47 18.99 7.78
C GLY A 335 9.98 18.90 7.55
N ASN A 336 10.69 20.03 7.63
CA ASN A 336 12.15 20.05 7.51
C ASN A 336 12.86 19.22 8.59
N THR A 337 12.28 19.10 9.79
CA THR A 337 12.86 18.29 10.88
C THR A 337 12.96 16.81 10.54
N ALA A 338 12.11 16.34 9.61
CA ALA A 338 12.16 14.95 9.11
C ALA A 338 13.41 14.68 8.25
N LEU A 339 14.05 15.70 7.68
CA LEU A 339 15.26 15.57 6.87
C LEU A 339 16.55 15.91 7.63
N THR A 340 16.43 16.47 8.82
CA THR A 340 17.57 17.00 9.60
C THR A 340 17.94 16.15 10.81
N TYR A 341 17.63 14.86 10.80
CA TYR A 341 18.12 13.93 11.82
C TYR A 341 19.64 14.07 11.95
N SER A 342 20.12 14.47 13.11
CA SER A 342 21.54 14.64 13.38
C SER A 342 21.92 13.95 14.68
N SER A 343 23.09 13.29 14.67
CA SER A 343 23.66 12.64 15.84
C SER A 343 24.20 13.60 16.88
N THR A 344 24.59 14.82 16.46
CA THR A 344 25.38 15.72 17.28
C THR A 344 24.57 16.79 18.00
N ASP A 345 23.38 17.16 17.50
CA ASP A 345 22.62 18.31 18.01
C ASP A 345 21.13 18.05 18.26
N ARG A 346 20.77 16.89 18.80
CA ARG A 346 19.38 16.60 19.22
C ARG A 346 18.33 16.71 18.09
N GLY A 347 18.74 16.53 16.84
CA GLY A 347 17.86 16.60 15.68
C GLY A 347 17.01 15.36 15.55
N THR A 348 15.96 15.24 16.37
CA THR A 348 14.87 14.29 16.09
C THR A 348 13.83 14.98 15.22
N SER A 349 13.17 14.22 14.33
CA SER A 349 11.95 14.74 13.73
C SER A 349 10.97 15.16 14.83
N LEU A 350 10.41 16.35 14.72
CA LEU A 350 9.39 16.81 15.66
C LEU A 350 8.00 16.23 15.33
N ILE A 351 7.84 15.64 14.15
CA ILE A 351 6.60 14.99 13.72
C ILE A 351 6.63 13.52 14.18
N PRO A 352 5.61 13.04 14.91
CA PRO A 352 5.51 11.65 15.32
C PRO A 352 5.12 10.78 14.12
N ALA A 353 6.10 10.20 13.43
CA ALA A 353 5.90 9.34 12.28
C ALA A 353 6.58 7.98 12.50
N PRO A 354 5.99 6.86 12.08
CA PRO A 354 6.51 5.52 12.34
C PRO A 354 7.74 5.21 11.50
N VAL A 355 8.46 4.17 11.93
CA VAL A 355 9.43 3.46 11.10
C VAL A 355 8.71 2.34 10.37
N SER A 356 8.79 2.34 9.05
CA SER A 356 8.25 1.33 8.17
C SER A 356 9.38 0.57 7.47
N ILE A 357 9.29 -0.75 7.43
CA ILE A 357 10.26 -1.60 6.73
C ILE A 357 9.71 -1.87 5.34
N GLN A 358 10.41 -1.39 4.35
CA GLN A 358 10.03 -1.42 2.95
C GLN A 358 10.82 -2.53 2.26
N CYS A 359 10.23 -3.72 2.19
CA CYS A 359 10.92 -4.90 1.71
C CYS A 359 10.87 -5.02 0.19
N ILE A 360 12.01 -5.41 -0.40
CA ILE A 360 12.11 -5.95 -1.74
C ILE A 360 12.59 -7.40 -1.61
N VAL A 361 11.79 -8.33 -2.11
CA VAL A 361 12.03 -9.77 -1.98
C VAL A 361 12.42 -10.34 -3.32
N THR A 362 13.56 -11.04 -3.36
CA THR A 362 14.02 -11.76 -4.54
C THR A 362 13.99 -13.26 -4.31
N THR A 363 13.64 -14.00 -5.35
CA THR A 363 13.42 -15.44 -5.34
C THR A 363 14.62 -16.20 -5.91
N ALA A 364 14.69 -17.51 -5.63
CA ALA A 364 15.73 -18.40 -6.16
C ALA A 364 15.76 -18.43 -7.70
N ASP A 365 14.62 -18.27 -8.34
CA ASP A 365 14.45 -18.23 -9.80
C ASP A 365 14.54 -16.80 -10.38
N GLN A 366 15.25 -15.89 -9.68
CA GLN A 366 15.61 -14.53 -10.13
C GLN A 366 14.42 -13.64 -10.49
N HIS A 367 13.42 -13.59 -9.59
CA HIS A 367 12.30 -12.67 -9.68
C HIS A 367 12.24 -11.77 -8.46
N ILE A 368 11.79 -10.53 -8.66
CA ILE A 368 11.31 -9.62 -7.61
C ILE A 368 9.82 -9.87 -7.44
N LEU A 369 9.35 -10.03 -6.22
CA LEU A 369 7.92 -10.10 -5.92
C LEU A 369 7.29 -8.70 -6.07
N LEU A 370 6.12 -8.65 -6.68
CA LEU A 370 5.30 -7.45 -6.77
C LEU A 370 3.94 -7.73 -6.15
N MET A 371 3.47 -6.84 -5.28
CA MET A 371 2.16 -6.94 -4.67
C MET A 371 1.31 -5.73 -5.05
N ARG A 372 0.07 -5.94 -5.43
CA ARG A 372 -0.89 -4.84 -5.58
C ARG A 372 -1.66 -4.71 -4.28
N ARG A 373 -1.53 -3.56 -3.64
CA ARG A 373 -2.22 -3.26 -2.39
C ARG A 373 -3.74 -3.36 -2.55
N SER A 374 -4.40 -3.83 -1.51
CA SER A 374 -5.86 -3.90 -1.45
C SER A 374 -6.47 -2.49 -1.42
N SER A 375 -7.74 -2.38 -1.79
CA SER A 375 -8.50 -1.14 -1.64
C SER A 375 -8.85 -0.80 -0.18
N SER A 376 -8.72 -1.76 0.72
CA SER A 376 -9.06 -1.60 2.14
C SER A 376 -7.93 -1.02 2.99
N VAL A 377 -6.72 -0.93 2.46
CA VAL A 377 -5.57 -0.37 3.21
C VAL A 377 -5.68 1.15 3.35
N ALA A 378 -5.20 1.68 4.48
CA ALA A 378 -5.32 3.10 4.83
C ALA A 378 -4.51 4.03 3.90
N PHE A 379 -3.36 3.56 3.39
CA PHE A 379 -2.46 4.34 2.54
C PHE A 379 -2.25 3.65 1.20
N TYR A 380 -2.26 4.44 0.12
CA TYR A 380 -1.98 4.01 -1.26
C TYR A 380 -2.77 2.74 -1.69
N PRO A 381 -4.11 2.70 -1.53
CA PRO A 381 -4.91 1.59 -2.01
C PRO A 381 -4.73 1.40 -3.52
N ASN A 382 -4.77 0.15 -3.99
CA ASN A 382 -4.62 -0.22 -5.41
C ASN A 382 -3.26 0.05 -6.06
N HIS A 383 -2.26 0.57 -5.35
CA HIS A 383 -0.93 0.79 -5.87
C HIS A 383 -0.14 -0.53 -5.91
N TRP A 384 0.76 -0.63 -6.88
CA TRP A 384 1.75 -1.71 -6.91
C TRP A 384 2.91 -1.39 -5.99
N SER A 385 3.33 -2.36 -5.22
CA SER A 385 4.49 -2.32 -4.34
C SER A 385 5.56 -3.29 -4.82
N ALA A 386 6.82 -2.93 -4.59
CA ALA A 386 7.95 -3.82 -4.81
C ALA A 386 8.15 -4.72 -3.58
N SER A 387 7.31 -5.72 -3.46
CA SER A 387 7.05 -6.69 -2.43
C SER A 387 6.10 -6.19 -1.33
N PHE A 388 6.52 -6.00 -0.08
CA PHE A 388 5.63 -5.64 1.01
C PHE A 388 6.18 -4.50 1.88
N GLU A 389 5.30 -3.94 2.71
CA GLU A 389 5.61 -2.92 3.70
C GLU A 389 5.16 -3.39 5.09
N GLU A 390 5.97 -3.15 6.09
CA GLU A 390 5.69 -3.54 7.45
C GLU A 390 6.07 -2.43 8.44
N THR A 391 5.18 -2.06 9.35
CA THR A 391 5.50 -1.10 10.39
C THR A 391 6.17 -1.79 11.56
N MET A 392 7.25 -1.22 12.10
CA MET A 392 7.93 -1.77 13.27
C MET A 392 7.03 -1.72 14.50
N ASN A 393 6.79 -2.89 15.10
CA ASN A 393 5.98 -3.06 16.29
C ASN A 393 6.78 -2.77 17.58
N ALA A 394 6.26 -1.88 18.41
CA ALA A 394 6.71 -1.67 19.79
C ALA A 394 5.87 -2.52 20.78
N PRO A 395 6.35 -2.70 22.03
CA PRO A 395 5.56 -3.37 23.05
C PRO A 395 4.20 -2.69 23.26
N GLY A 396 3.13 -3.45 23.28
CA GLY A 396 1.78 -2.92 23.44
C GLY A 396 0.76 -4.03 23.67
N THR A 397 -0.51 -3.69 23.53
CA THR A 397 -1.63 -4.63 23.60
C THR A 397 -2.31 -4.76 22.25
N ASP A 398 -2.84 -5.93 21.96
CA ASP A 398 -3.68 -6.17 20.78
C ASP A 398 -5.13 -5.63 20.99
N ARG A 399 -5.97 -5.76 19.96
CA ARG A 399 -7.41 -5.37 20.03
C ARG A 399 -8.19 -6.07 21.15
N LYS A 400 -7.68 -7.17 21.70
CA LYS A 400 -8.31 -7.93 22.79
C LYS A 400 -7.74 -7.55 24.16
N GLY A 401 -6.83 -6.56 24.23
CA GLY A 401 -6.14 -6.17 25.47
C GLY A 401 -5.10 -7.18 25.94
N GLN A 402 -4.73 -8.17 25.10
CA GLN A 402 -3.64 -9.10 25.38
C GLN A 402 -2.31 -8.45 24.98
N GLN A 403 -1.22 -8.86 25.62
CA GLN A 403 0.10 -8.39 25.22
C GLN A 403 0.29 -8.71 23.73
N SER A 404 0.54 -7.69 22.93
CA SER A 404 0.69 -7.84 21.49
C SER A 404 1.84 -8.79 21.18
N ARG A 405 1.91 -9.27 19.93
CA ARG A 405 3.04 -10.03 19.39
C ARG A 405 4.36 -9.43 19.88
N ALA A 406 5.39 -10.22 19.98
CA ALA A 406 6.71 -9.78 20.43
C ALA A 406 7.11 -8.49 19.67
N ALA A 407 7.56 -7.48 20.41
CA ALA A 407 8.09 -6.26 19.82
C ALA A 407 9.29 -6.57 18.93
N ASP A 408 9.43 -5.85 17.84
CA ASP A 408 10.58 -5.99 16.96
C ASP A 408 11.84 -5.44 17.66
N SER A 409 12.88 -6.25 17.76
CA SER A 409 14.14 -5.86 18.41
C SER A 409 15.01 -4.98 17.50
N ASP A 410 14.84 -5.09 16.20
CA ASP A 410 15.59 -4.40 15.16
C ASP A 410 14.83 -4.46 13.81
N PHE A 411 15.36 -3.84 12.76
CA PHE A 411 14.77 -3.82 11.42
C PHE A 411 14.64 -5.22 10.82
N PHE A 412 15.56 -6.12 11.13
CA PHE A 412 15.57 -7.49 10.60
C PHE A 412 14.44 -8.33 11.22
N ALA A 413 14.19 -8.13 12.52
CA ALA A 413 13.07 -8.79 13.20
C ALA A 413 11.73 -8.38 12.58
N GLY A 414 11.53 -7.08 12.30
CA GLY A 414 10.33 -6.59 11.63
C GLY A 414 10.20 -7.13 10.20
N ALA A 415 11.30 -7.20 9.43
CA ALA A 415 11.29 -7.75 8.08
C ALA A 415 10.95 -9.25 8.07
N ILE A 416 11.50 -10.03 9.01
CA ILE A 416 11.20 -11.47 9.15
C ILE A 416 9.75 -11.70 9.54
N ARG A 417 9.23 -10.91 10.51
CA ARG A 417 7.83 -10.98 10.92
C ARG A 417 6.89 -10.66 9.75
N GLY A 418 7.13 -9.56 9.04
CA GLY A 418 6.32 -9.19 7.88
C GLY A 418 6.34 -10.25 6.79
N LEU A 419 7.49 -10.89 6.54
CA LEU A 419 7.60 -11.98 5.57
C LEU A 419 6.75 -13.20 5.96
N ASP A 420 6.69 -13.53 7.25
CA ASP A 420 5.82 -14.60 7.75
C ASP A 420 4.34 -14.22 7.66
N GLU A 421 3.96 -13.01 8.05
CA GLU A 421 2.58 -12.52 8.05
C GLU A 421 2.01 -12.39 6.64
N GLU A 422 2.77 -11.77 5.72
CA GLU A 422 2.36 -11.48 4.35
C GLU A 422 2.42 -12.70 3.41
N PHE A 423 3.38 -13.61 3.62
CA PHE A 423 3.62 -14.72 2.68
C PHE A 423 3.69 -16.10 3.34
N ALA A 424 3.57 -16.20 4.65
CA ALA A 424 3.79 -17.43 5.41
C ALA A 424 5.15 -18.09 5.11
N ILE A 425 6.21 -17.29 5.03
CA ILE A 425 7.57 -17.73 4.75
C ILE A 425 8.38 -17.72 6.04
N PRO A 426 8.87 -18.90 6.50
CA PRO A 426 9.67 -18.99 7.72
C PRO A 426 11.08 -18.42 7.51
N GLU A 427 11.71 -17.97 8.61
CA GLU A 427 13.09 -17.44 8.60
C GLU A 427 14.09 -18.41 7.96
N SER A 428 13.89 -19.74 8.09
CA SER A 428 14.76 -20.76 7.48
C SER A 428 14.79 -20.74 5.95
N ALA A 429 13.85 -20.11 5.30
CA ALA A 429 13.82 -19.95 3.85
C ALA A 429 14.60 -18.71 3.35
N ILE A 430 15.14 -17.92 4.27
CA ILE A 430 15.88 -16.70 3.95
C ILE A 430 17.36 -17.04 3.71
N ASP A 431 17.87 -16.66 2.54
CA ASP A 431 19.30 -16.72 2.21
C ASP A 431 20.05 -15.54 2.86
N SER A 432 19.53 -14.31 2.66
CA SER A 432 20.12 -13.11 3.25
C SER A 432 19.12 -11.98 3.41
N ILE A 433 19.37 -11.11 4.38
CA ILE A 433 18.68 -9.83 4.56
C ILE A 433 19.73 -8.73 4.64
N LYS A 434 19.51 -7.64 3.88
CA LYS A 434 20.34 -6.45 3.86
C LYS A 434 19.49 -5.20 3.96
N VAL A 435 19.83 -4.28 4.84
CA VAL A 435 19.26 -2.93 4.87
C VAL A 435 20.08 -2.03 3.95
N LEU A 436 19.47 -1.47 2.91
CA LEU A 436 20.17 -0.68 1.90
C LEU A 436 20.26 0.80 2.30
N SER A 437 19.17 1.34 2.88
CA SER A 437 19.09 2.76 3.24
C SER A 437 17.98 3.05 4.25
N LEU A 438 18.05 4.25 4.84
CA LEU A 438 16.93 4.91 5.50
C LEU A 438 16.42 6.03 4.59
N ASN A 439 15.10 6.17 4.46
CA ASN A 439 14.46 7.16 3.61
C ASN A 439 13.33 7.88 4.36
N ILE A 440 12.83 8.97 3.77
CA ILE A 440 11.58 9.62 4.16
C ILE A 440 10.61 9.59 3.00
N GLU A 441 9.38 9.18 3.24
CA GLU A 441 8.27 9.30 2.29
C GLU A 441 7.55 10.64 2.51
N TYR A 442 7.31 11.39 1.43
CA TYR A 442 6.79 12.76 1.53
C TYR A 442 5.41 12.84 2.16
N LEU A 443 4.45 12.00 1.75
CA LEU A 443 3.06 12.13 2.19
C LEU A 443 2.93 11.93 3.71
N THR A 444 3.53 10.86 4.20
CA THR A 444 3.38 10.39 5.58
C THR A 444 4.49 10.87 6.51
N LEU A 445 5.60 11.37 5.96
CA LEU A 445 6.84 11.69 6.67
C LEU A 445 7.37 10.51 7.52
N SER A 446 6.93 9.28 7.21
CA SER A 446 7.46 8.06 7.82
C SER A 446 8.91 7.83 7.45
N VAL A 447 9.64 7.19 8.33
CA VAL A 447 10.98 6.70 8.03
C VAL A 447 10.87 5.31 7.42
N ASP A 448 11.28 5.19 6.18
CA ASP A 448 11.24 3.94 5.43
C ASP A 448 12.61 3.28 5.39
N VAL A 449 12.70 2.07 5.90
CA VAL A 449 13.91 1.24 5.91
C VAL A 449 13.89 0.32 4.70
N ILE A 450 14.62 0.66 3.63
CA ILE A 450 14.66 -0.18 2.45
C ILE A 450 15.48 -1.43 2.73
N THR A 451 14.82 -2.58 2.64
CA THR A 451 15.38 -3.88 3.02
C THR A 451 15.29 -4.86 1.87
N LEU A 452 16.42 -5.41 1.45
CA LEU A 452 16.51 -6.49 0.46
C LEU A 452 16.52 -7.84 1.16
N ILE A 453 15.59 -8.71 0.78
CA ILE A 453 15.49 -10.10 1.26
C ILE A 453 15.71 -11.03 0.06
N LYS A 454 16.67 -11.94 0.17
CA LYS A 454 16.88 -13.02 -0.81
C LYS A 454 16.38 -14.34 -0.22
N LEU A 455 15.61 -15.09 -0.99
CA LEU A 455 14.99 -16.35 -0.57
C LEU A 455 15.53 -17.53 -1.36
N HIS A 456 15.53 -18.70 -0.73
CA HIS A 456 15.79 -19.99 -1.40
C HIS A 456 14.56 -20.52 -2.16
N LEU A 457 13.39 -19.90 -2.02
CA LEU A 457 12.14 -20.31 -2.65
C LEU A 457 11.99 -19.66 -4.03
N THR A 458 11.31 -20.36 -4.94
CA THR A 458 10.88 -19.85 -6.24
C THR A 458 9.65 -18.95 -6.08
N ALA A 459 9.40 -18.11 -7.08
CA ALA A 459 8.22 -17.24 -7.09
C ALA A 459 6.89 -18.03 -6.99
N GLU A 460 6.82 -19.21 -7.61
CA GLU A 460 5.60 -20.05 -7.55
C GLU A 460 5.39 -20.67 -6.16
N GLU A 461 6.45 -21.15 -5.49
CA GLU A 461 6.35 -21.65 -4.11
C GLU A 461 5.86 -20.56 -3.16
N ILE A 462 6.36 -19.32 -3.31
CA ILE A 462 5.92 -18.18 -2.53
C ILE A 462 4.45 -17.84 -2.82
N ARG A 463 4.06 -17.83 -4.09
CA ARG A 463 2.67 -17.60 -4.49
C ARG A 463 1.72 -18.63 -3.87
N GLN A 464 2.10 -19.90 -3.82
CA GLN A 464 1.31 -20.95 -3.15
C GLN A 464 1.21 -20.74 -1.64
N ASN A 465 2.29 -20.36 -0.97
CA ASN A 465 2.25 -20.02 0.44
C ASN A 465 1.35 -18.81 0.72
N TRP A 466 1.48 -17.74 -0.06
CA TRP A 466 0.62 -16.55 0.01
C TRP A 466 -0.86 -16.90 -0.13
N LEU A 467 -1.22 -17.70 -1.14
CA LEU A 467 -2.61 -18.08 -1.40
C LEU A 467 -3.23 -18.94 -0.29
N LEU A 468 -2.44 -19.83 0.31
CA LEU A 468 -2.96 -20.89 1.16
C LEU A 468 -2.76 -20.63 2.66
N LYS A 469 -1.76 -19.82 3.04
CA LYS A 469 -1.30 -19.76 4.43
C LYS A 469 -1.08 -18.35 4.97
N ALA A 470 -0.94 -17.32 4.11
CA ALA A 470 -0.64 -15.97 4.56
C ALA A 470 -1.74 -15.41 5.45
N TRP A 471 -1.35 -14.77 6.56
CA TRP A 471 -2.26 -14.22 7.55
C TRP A 471 -2.90 -12.92 7.10
N ASP A 472 -2.08 -12.03 6.53
CA ASP A 472 -2.48 -10.69 6.09
C ASP A 472 -2.67 -10.61 4.57
N ARG A 473 -3.03 -11.76 3.95
CA ARG A 473 -3.27 -11.86 2.50
C ARG A 473 -4.22 -10.79 1.97
N ASP A 474 -5.17 -10.35 2.80
CA ASP A 474 -6.20 -9.37 2.41
C ASP A 474 -5.64 -7.95 2.26
N GLU A 475 -4.38 -7.69 2.67
CA GLU A 475 -3.69 -6.43 2.40
C GLU A 475 -3.24 -6.30 0.94
N ALA A 476 -3.15 -7.42 0.21
CA ALA A 476 -2.81 -7.43 -1.20
C ALA A 476 -3.92 -8.04 -2.06
N SER A 477 -4.27 -7.37 -3.15
CA SER A 477 -5.30 -7.83 -4.10
C SER A 477 -4.74 -8.68 -5.24
N LYS A 478 -3.44 -8.55 -5.56
CA LYS A 478 -2.78 -9.31 -6.63
C LYS A 478 -1.32 -9.60 -6.28
N PHE A 479 -0.89 -10.79 -6.69
CA PHE A 479 0.50 -11.22 -6.67
C PHE A 479 1.08 -11.12 -8.08
N GLY A 480 2.27 -10.57 -8.23
CA GLY A 480 2.99 -10.47 -9.49
C GLY A 480 4.48 -10.74 -9.31
N THR A 481 5.18 -10.89 -10.40
CA THR A 481 6.64 -11.07 -10.42
C THR A 481 7.28 -10.20 -11.49
N LEU A 482 8.52 -9.81 -11.27
CA LEU A 482 9.35 -9.05 -12.19
C LEU A 482 10.72 -9.71 -12.25
N SER A 483 11.23 -10.04 -13.45
CA SER A 483 12.61 -10.53 -13.59
C SER A 483 13.59 -9.54 -12.96
N THR A 484 14.64 -10.04 -12.31
CA THR A 484 15.71 -9.22 -11.73
C THR A 484 16.61 -8.57 -12.78
N ASP A 485 16.45 -8.90 -14.07
CA ASP A 485 17.23 -8.34 -15.17
C ASP A 485 17.19 -6.81 -15.22
N LEU A 486 18.36 -6.17 -15.38
CA LEU A 486 18.53 -4.72 -15.36
C LEU A 486 17.57 -4.00 -16.33
N THR A 487 17.51 -4.47 -17.57
CA THR A 487 16.71 -3.85 -18.63
C THR A 487 15.22 -3.98 -18.31
N THR A 488 14.79 -5.16 -17.86
CA THR A 488 13.40 -5.45 -17.47
C THR A 488 12.96 -4.56 -16.29
N VAL A 489 13.78 -4.44 -15.25
CA VAL A 489 13.47 -3.59 -14.09
C VAL A 489 13.44 -2.11 -14.49
N ILE A 490 14.39 -1.62 -15.30
CA ILE A 490 14.39 -0.23 -15.80
C ILE A 490 13.14 0.05 -16.66
N HIS A 491 12.75 -0.87 -17.55
CA HIS A 491 11.51 -0.71 -18.32
C HIS A 491 10.29 -0.61 -17.41
N LYS A 492 10.21 -1.46 -16.38
CA LYS A 492 9.11 -1.44 -15.41
C LYS A 492 9.13 -0.19 -14.55
N PHE A 493 10.31 0.30 -14.16
CA PHE A 493 10.50 1.55 -13.42
C PHE A 493 9.89 2.76 -14.16
N PHE A 494 10.07 2.87 -15.48
CA PHE A 494 9.52 3.93 -16.31
C PHE A 494 8.10 3.66 -16.83
N SER A 495 7.48 2.55 -16.44
CA SER A 495 6.11 2.25 -16.87
C SER A 495 5.09 3.17 -16.21
N LYS A 496 3.93 3.36 -16.87
CA LYS A 496 2.76 4.08 -16.31
C LYS A 496 2.04 3.30 -15.19
N THR A 497 2.69 2.31 -14.56
CA THR A 497 2.13 1.56 -13.44
C THR A 497 1.90 2.50 -12.26
N LEU A 498 0.74 2.41 -11.63
CA LEU A 498 0.45 3.13 -10.39
C LEU A 498 1.27 2.51 -9.26
N TRP A 499 2.40 3.14 -8.94
CA TRP A 499 3.33 2.67 -7.95
C TRP A 499 3.11 3.29 -6.58
N HIS A 500 3.27 2.48 -5.52
CA HIS A 500 3.52 3.02 -4.19
C HIS A 500 4.75 3.94 -4.23
N PRO A 501 4.76 5.11 -3.56
CA PRO A 501 5.86 6.08 -3.67
C PRO A 501 7.25 5.50 -3.40
N THR A 502 7.36 4.56 -2.45
CA THR A 502 8.64 3.91 -2.13
C THR A 502 9.02 2.77 -3.09
N ALA A 503 8.08 2.27 -3.90
CA ALA A 503 8.32 1.11 -4.75
C ALA A 503 9.41 1.34 -5.79
N ARG A 504 9.39 2.49 -6.47
CA ARG A 504 10.44 2.85 -7.42
C ARG A 504 11.78 3.11 -6.72
N MET A 505 11.77 3.70 -5.53
CA MET A 505 12.97 3.85 -4.71
C MET A 505 13.56 2.48 -4.34
N ARG A 506 12.73 1.51 -3.98
CA ARG A 506 13.17 0.13 -3.72
C ARG A 506 13.79 -0.51 -4.96
N LEU A 507 13.12 -0.39 -6.12
CA LEU A 507 13.63 -0.95 -7.38
C LEU A 507 14.97 -0.35 -7.77
N ILE A 508 15.16 0.97 -7.68
CA ILE A 508 16.43 1.60 -8.04
C ILE A 508 17.56 1.22 -7.09
N GLN A 509 17.29 1.13 -5.79
CA GLN A 509 18.29 0.70 -4.82
C GLN A 509 18.65 -0.78 -4.95
N PHE A 510 17.68 -1.64 -5.26
CA PHE A 510 17.95 -3.03 -5.63
C PHE A 510 18.90 -3.10 -6.84
N LEU A 511 18.67 -2.27 -7.86
CA LEU A 511 19.55 -2.22 -9.01
C LEU A 511 20.94 -1.70 -8.65
N PHE A 512 21.05 -0.64 -7.84
CA PHE A 512 22.35 -0.15 -7.35
C PHE A 512 23.11 -1.23 -6.58
N HIS A 513 22.42 -1.96 -5.70
CA HIS A 513 23.01 -3.08 -4.96
C HIS A 513 23.51 -4.21 -5.89
N THR A 514 22.74 -4.51 -6.94
CA THR A 514 22.99 -5.70 -7.78
C THR A 514 23.97 -5.45 -8.91
N TYR A 515 23.87 -4.27 -9.54
CA TYR A 515 24.61 -3.94 -10.78
C TYR A 515 25.60 -2.80 -10.61
N GLY A 516 25.58 -2.12 -9.47
CA GLY A 516 26.35 -0.91 -9.23
C GLY A 516 25.74 0.34 -9.83
N VAL A 517 26.04 1.49 -9.22
CA VAL A 517 25.42 2.79 -9.54
C VAL A 517 25.71 3.21 -10.99
N ASP A 518 26.92 3.03 -11.47
CA ASP A 518 27.34 3.42 -12.82
C ASP A 518 26.56 2.70 -13.93
N GLU A 519 26.42 1.38 -13.85
CA GLU A 519 25.69 0.60 -14.85
C GLU A 519 24.19 0.95 -14.86
N VAL A 520 23.61 1.14 -13.69
CA VAL A 520 22.21 1.55 -13.57
C VAL A 520 22.00 2.95 -14.14
N ALA A 521 22.89 3.89 -13.84
CA ALA A 521 22.81 5.25 -14.36
C ALA A 521 22.88 5.30 -15.89
N LYS A 522 23.78 4.51 -16.50
CA LYS A 522 23.87 4.36 -17.97
C LYS A 522 22.58 3.79 -18.55
N ALA A 523 22.01 2.75 -17.92
CA ALA A 523 20.76 2.13 -18.38
C ALA A 523 19.56 3.09 -18.28
N ILE A 524 19.46 3.87 -17.19
CA ILE A 524 18.44 4.92 -17.03
C ILE A 524 18.57 5.97 -18.12
N LYS A 525 19.80 6.47 -18.36
CA LYS A 525 20.04 7.47 -19.41
C LYS A 525 19.64 6.92 -20.78
N ALA A 526 20.06 5.72 -21.13
CA ALA A 526 19.73 5.09 -22.42
C ALA A 526 18.19 4.95 -22.58
N LYS A 527 17.47 4.60 -21.52
CA LYS A 527 16.00 4.52 -21.56
C LYS A 527 15.36 5.89 -21.76
N LYS A 528 15.82 6.93 -21.02
CA LYS A 528 15.34 8.32 -21.20
C LYS A 528 15.59 8.81 -22.64
N ASP A 529 16.79 8.59 -23.19
CA ASP A 529 17.14 9.00 -24.55
C ASP A 529 16.24 8.30 -25.59
N ALA A 530 15.92 7.01 -25.40
CA ALA A 530 15.00 6.26 -26.26
C ALA A 530 13.55 6.82 -26.17
N MET A 531 13.06 7.12 -24.98
CA MET A 531 11.72 7.70 -24.79
C MET A 531 11.61 9.09 -25.43
N GLN A 532 12.65 9.92 -25.35
CA GLN A 532 12.69 11.22 -26.02
C GLN A 532 12.67 11.08 -27.55
N ALA A 533 13.43 10.11 -28.11
CA ALA A 533 13.42 9.85 -29.53
C ALA A 533 12.04 9.38 -30.04
N GLU A 534 11.35 8.54 -29.27
CA GLU A 534 10.00 8.09 -29.57
C GLU A 534 8.98 9.27 -29.54
N ALA A 535 9.07 10.14 -28.52
CA ALA A 535 8.20 11.33 -28.39
C ALA A 535 8.42 12.38 -29.51
N THR A 536 9.64 12.48 -30.05
CA THR A 536 9.93 13.41 -31.17
C THR A 536 9.57 12.82 -32.54
N ALA A 537 9.36 11.52 -32.65
CA ALA A 537 8.97 10.84 -33.89
C ALA A 537 7.43 10.69 -34.04
N SER A 538 6.69 10.87 -32.95
CA SER A 538 5.21 10.87 -32.91
C SER A 538 4.66 12.28 -33.09
#